data_08aadf934632985dcdc29e6d4e8001f3
#
_entry.id   08aadf934632985dcdc29e6d4e8001f3
#
_cell.length_a   1.000
_cell.length_b   1.000
_cell.length_c   1.000
_cell.angle_alpha   90.00
_cell.angle_beta   90.00
_cell.angle_gamma   90.00
#
_symmetry.space_group_name_H-M   'P 1'
#
loop_
_entity.id
_entity.type
_entity.pdbx_description
1 polymer ?
#
loop_
_entity_poly.entity_id
_entity_poly.type
_entity_poly.pdbx_seq_one_letter_code
_entity_poly.pdbx_strand_id
1 'polypeptide(L)'
;MLDQATASAIMKAVDAGFDDQIGLTQELVRFPSVRGAEHTAQDFIASEMCRRGLAVDRFPVKVEDIRGLRGFSPVHVDYSNAFNTVGVQRVDSPKGHSLILNGHVDVVPTGPLDMWTTPPFEPRCEGKWLYGRGAGDMKAGLAACLAALDALAWLGYSPAADVIVQSVIEEECTGNGALACLARGYRADAVLIPEPMWDKLIRAQVGVLWFRVDLRGVPVHVREAGAGANAIEAAYSLMQALHRLEEEWNTRRTAFPPFAKVEHPINFNIGKIAGGDWPSSVPAWCTFEVRVAIYPGQEIAEAKREIEQTILAAAQQNSFLKQRPPEIVYHGFEAEGYILEGGEQPISKLQAAHRAIFGSDLEEIATTATTDARFFGLYAGIPALVYGPSAESIHGFDERVDLDSVRRITQAMAVFIADWCGLKKR
;
A
#
# COMPACT_ATOMS: atom_id res chain seq x y z
N MET A 1 26.68 11.86 -12.39
CA MET A 1 25.47 12.72 -12.43
C MET A 1 25.10 12.94 -13.88
N LEU A 2 23.81 12.88 -14.18
CA LEU A 2 23.28 13.20 -15.49
C LEU A 2 23.58 14.67 -15.83
N ASP A 3 23.96 14.98 -17.07
CA ASP A 3 24.18 16.37 -17.46
C ASP A 3 22.86 17.15 -17.57
N GLN A 4 22.92 18.46 -17.38
CA GLN A 4 21.74 19.32 -17.32
C GLN A 4 20.94 19.35 -18.64
N ALA A 5 21.61 19.22 -19.79
CA ALA A 5 20.94 19.24 -21.09
C ALA A 5 20.09 17.97 -21.27
N THR A 6 20.64 16.79 -20.92
CA THR A 6 19.94 15.52 -20.95
C THR A 6 18.78 15.51 -19.95
N ALA A 7 18.97 16.00 -18.72
CA ALA A 7 17.89 16.11 -17.75
C ALA A 7 16.74 16.99 -18.27
N SER A 8 17.06 18.17 -18.84
CA SER A 8 16.06 19.05 -19.45
C SER A 8 15.31 18.41 -20.63
N ALA A 9 16.01 17.62 -21.45
CA ALA A 9 15.36 16.91 -22.55
C ALA A 9 14.37 15.85 -22.06
N ILE A 10 14.75 15.11 -21.00
CA ILE A 10 13.88 14.11 -20.36
C ILE A 10 12.62 14.78 -19.78
N MET A 11 12.77 15.89 -19.06
CA MET A 11 11.62 16.63 -18.51
C MET A 11 10.65 17.07 -19.61
N LYS A 12 11.18 17.63 -20.73
CA LYS A 12 10.35 18.01 -21.88
C LYS A 12 9.67 16.83 -22.56
N ALA A 13 10.32 15.67 -22.61
CA ALA A 13 9.71 14.46 -23.15
C ALA A 13 8.53 13.99 -22.27
N VAL A 14 8.67 14.04 -20.94
CA VAL A 14 7.55 13.78 -20.02
C VAL A 14 6.41 14.78 -20.25
N ASP A 15 6.71 16.08 -20.34
CA ASP A 15 5.68 17.10 -20.62
C ASP A 15 4.94 16.82 -21.92
N ALA A 16 5.66 16.43 -22.99
CA ALA A 16 5.07 16.14 -24.29
C ALA A 16 4.16 14.89 -24.31
N GLY A 17 4.42 13.91 -23.45
CA GLY A 17 3.63 12.68 -23.31
C GLY A 17 2.64 12.67 -22.16
N PHE A 18 2.43 13.80 -21.48
CA PHE A 18 1.65 13.80 -20.26
C PHE A 18 0.16 13.51 -20.47
N ASP A 19 -0.42 13.93 -21.58
CA ASP A 19 -1.80 13.61 -21.95
C ASP A 19 -1.99 12.09 -22.14
N ASP A 20 -1.02 11.40 -22.75
CA ASP A 20 -1.03 9.94 -22.89
C ASP A 20 -0.96 9.25 -21.51
N GLN A 21 -0.17 9.80 -20.60
CA GLN A 21 -0.10 9.30 -19.21
C GLN A 21 -1.42 9.49 -18.47
N ILE A 22 -2.08 10.64 -18.62
CA ILE A 22 -3.42 10.87 -18.06
C ILE A 22 -4.40 9.83 -18.62
N GLY A 23 -4.39 9.61 -19.94
CA GLY A 23 -5.22 8.60 -20.59
C GLY A 23 -4.98 7.20 -20.05
N LEU A 24 -3.72 6.79 -19.88
CA LEU A 24 -3.35 5.51 -19.28
C LEU A 24 -3.88 5.38 -17.84
N THR A 25 -3.74 6.44 -17.04
CA THR A 25 -4.24 6.46 -15.66
C THR A 25 -5.76 6.33 -15.63
N GLN A 26 -6.47 7.05 -16.52
CA GLN A 26 -7.93 6.95 -16.65
C GLN A 26 -8.36 5.52 -17.03
N GLU A 27 -7.69 4.89 -17.98
CA GLU A 27 -8.00 3.49 -18.33
C GLU A 27 -7.79 2.56 -17.15
N LEU A 28 -6.71 2.71 -16.37
CA LEU A 28 -6.49 1.93 -15.15
C LEU A 28 -7.59 2.14 -14.11
N VAL A 29 -8.05 3.37 -13.90
CA VAL A 29 -9.12 3.69 -12.95
C VAL A 29 -10.44 3.02 -13.33
N ARG A 30 -10.73 2.81 -14.62
CA ARG A 30 -11.95 2.12 -15.08
C ARG A 30 -12.05 0.67 -14.64
N PHE A 31 -10.94 0.02 -14.30
CA PHE A 31 -10.97 -1.34 -13.77
C PHE A 31 -11.33 -1.32 -12.28
N PRO A 32 -12.47 -1.94 -11.88
CA PRO A 32 -12.85 -2.07 -10.47
C PRO A 32 -12.04 -3.19 -9.79
N SER A 33 -10.73 -2.98 -9.73
CA SER A 33 -9.74 -3.96 -9.24
C SER A 33 -9.73 -4.05 -7.71
N VAL A 34 -10.91 -4.18 -7.10
CA VAL A 34 -11.04 -4.53 -5.69
C VAL A 34 -10.51 -5.94 -5.46
N ARG A 35 -10.17 -6.26 -4.22
CA ARG A 35 -9.63 -7.55 -3.82
C ARG A 35 -10.40 -8.72 -4.45
N GLY A 36 -9.71 -9.60 -5.18
CA GLY A 36 -10.26 -10.76 -5.90
C GLY A 36 -10.76 -10.45 -7.32
N ALA A 37 -10.75 -9.19 -7.78
CA ALA A 37 -11.16 -8.77 -9.12
C ALA A 37 -10.05 -8.05 -9.92
N GLU A 38 -8.79 -8.15 -9.48
CA GLU A 38 -7.64 -7.44 -10.04
C GLU A 38 -7.20 -7.97 -11.42
N HIS A 39 -7.58 -9.19 -11.77
CA HIS A 39 -7.06 -9.93 -12.95
C HIS A 39 -7.27 -9.17 -14.26
N THR A 40 -8.38 -8.44 -14.43
CA THR A 40 -8.65 -7.68 -15.67
C THR A 40 -7.74 -6.46 -15.79
N ALA A 41 -7.43 -5.78 -14.69
CA ALA A 41 -6.46 -4.69 -14.66
C ALA A 41 -5.04 -5.23 -14.91
N GLN A 42 -4.71 -6.41 -14.39
CA GLN A 42 -3.43 -7.08 -14.67
C GLN A 42 -3.29 -7.50 -16.12
N ASP A 43 -4.36 -7.94 -16.79
CA ASP A 43 -4.35 -8.23 -18.24
C ASP A 43 -4.08 -6.97 -19.07
N PHE A 44 -4.69 -5.85 -18.68
CA PHE A 44 -4.46 -4.57 -19.32
C PHE A 44 -2.99 -4.11 -19.14
N ILE A 45 -2.45 -4.14 -17.92
CA ILE A 45 -1.05 -3.78 -17.65
C ILE A 45 -0.08 -4.69 -18.40
N ALA A 46 -0.35 -5.98 -18.47
CA ALA A 46 0.47 -6.92 -19.27
C ALA A 46 0.56 -6.48 -20.74
N SER A 47 -0.59 -6.10 -21.32
CA SER A 47 -0.64 -5.58 -22.68
C SER A 47 0.15 -4.29 -22.85
N GLU A 48 0.04 -3.36 -21.90
CA GLU A 48 0.76 -2.09 -21.91
C GLU A 48 2.29 -2.27 -21.74
N MET A 49 2.72 -3.22 -20.94
CA MET A 49 4.13 -3.60 -20.81
C MET A 49 4.67 -4.26 -22.09
N CYS A 50 3.90 -5.19 -22.69
CA CYS A 50 4.25 -5.79 -23.99
C CYS A 50 4.38 -4.75 -25.10
N ARG A 51 3.45 -3.78 -25.19
CA ARG A 51 3.48 -2.70 -26.17
C ARG A 51 4.77 -1.85 -26.08
N ARG A 52 5.33 -1.73 -24.88
CA ARG A 52 6.61 -1.04 -24.62
C ARG A 52 7.84 -1.92 -24.86
N GLY A 53 7.65 -3.18 -25.27
CA GLY A 53 8.74 -4.12 -25.54
C GLY A 53 9.39 -4.73 -24.29
N LEU A 54 8.72 -4.67 -23.15
CA LEU A 54 9.16 -5.39 -21.95
C LEU A 54 8.85 -6.90 -22.10
N ALA A 55 9.75 -7.75 -21.61
CA ALA A 55 9.47 -9.18 -21.46
C ALA A 55 8.50 -9.37 -20.29
N VAL A 56 7.27 -9.78 -20.58
CA VAL A 56 6.20 -9.87 -19.58
C VAL A 56 6.09 -11.28 -18.99
N ASP A 57 6.10 -11.36 -17.68
CA ASP A 57 5.79 -12.53 -16.88
C ASP A 57 4.52 -12.26 -16.07
N ARG A 58 3.38 -12.78 -16.53
CA ARG A 58 2.11 -12.75 -15.81
C ARG A 58 1.91 -14.10 -15.14
N PHE A 59 1.90 -14.12 -13.81
CA PHE A 59 1.91 -15.37 -13.05
C PHE A 59 0.91 -15.35 -11.89
N PRO A 60 0.32 -16.51 -11.53
CA PRO A 60 -0.58 -16.62 -10.39
C PRO A 60 0.19 -16.48 -9.08
N VAL A 61 -0.37 -15.74 -8.14
CA VAL A 61 0.08 -15.70 -6.74
C VAL A 61 -0.48 -16.95 -6.04
N LYS A 62 0.39 -17.86 -5.65
CA LYS A 62 0.01 -19.11 -5.00
C LYS A 62 0.40 -19.10 -3.53
N VAL A 63 -0.59 -19.30 -2.66
CA VAL A 63 -0.37 -19.30 -1.20
C VAL A 63 0.63 -20.35 -0.78
N GLU A 64 0.64 -21.53 -1.42
CA GLU A 64 1.59 -22.61 -1.15
C GLU A 64 3.04 -22.24 -1.38
N ASP A 65 3.32 -21.32 -2.31
CA ASP A 65 4.67 -20.88 -2.65
C ASP A 65 5.22 -19.84 -1.66
N ILE A 66 4.36 -19.15 -0.91
CA ILE A 66 4.74 -18.02 -0.06
C ILE A 66 4.42 -18.19 1.43
N ARG A 67 3.52 -19.13 1.82
CA ARG A 67 3.06 -19.29 3.23
C ARG A 67 4.17 -19.55 4.24
N GLY A 68 5.32 -20.07 3.82
CA GLY A 68 6.46 -20.36 4.68
C GLY A 68 7.50 -19.24 4.74
N LEU A 69 7.29 -18.16 4.02
CA LEU A 69 8.23 -17.04 3.94
C LEU A 69 7.94 -16.00 5.02
N ARG A 70 8.99 -15.32 5.49
CA ARG A 70 8.81 -14.13 6.34
C ARG A 70 8.04 -13.07 5.56
N GLY A 71 7.15 -12.38 6.26
CA GLY A 71 6.28 -11.35 5.66
C GLY A 71 4.99 -11.89 5.06
N PHE A 72 4.77 -13.21 5.05
CA PHE A 72 3.48 -13.77 4.64
C PHE A 72 2.37 -13.32 5.58
N SER A 73 1.29 -12.83 5.00
CA SER A 73 0.06 -12.49 5.71
C SER A 73 -1.04 -13.53 5.45
N PRO A 74 -1.85 -13.93 6.47
CA PRO A 74 -2.87 -14.95 6.31
C PRO A 74 -3.92 -14.61 5.25
N VAL A 75 -4.31 -15.61 4.45
CA VAL A 75 -5.28 -15.47 3.35
C VAL A 75 -6.55 -16.23 3.70
N HIS A 76 -7.69 -15.54 3.63
CA HIS A 76 -9.03 -16.08 3.86
C HIS A 76 -9.98 -15.84 2.68
N VAL A 77 -9.44 -15.52 1.50
CA VAL A 77 -10.17 -15.31 0.24
C VAL A 77 -9.65 -16.24 -0.84
N ASP A 78 -10.44 -16.40 -1.90
CA ASP A 78 -10.03 -17.21 -3.05
C ASP A 78 -8.97 -16.48 -3.89
N TYR A 79 -7.86 -17.15 -4.18
CA TYR A 79 -6.76 -16.67 -5.03
C TYR A 79 -6.79 -17.25 -6.45
N SER A 80 -7.89 -17.84 -6.88
CA SER A 80 -8.01 -18.43 -8.23
C SER A 80 -7.75 -17.38 -9.35
N ASN A 81 -8.06 -16.12 -9.10
CA ASN A 81 -7.84 -14.98 -10.00
C ASN A 81 -6.74 -14.01 -9.53
N ALA A 82 -5.91 -14.44 -8.59
CA ALA A 82 -4.82 -13.63 -8.03
C ALA A 82 -3.59 -13.73 -8.95
N PHE A 83 -3.31 -12.70 -9.75
CA PHE A 83 -2.17 -12.65 -10.66
C PHE A 83 -1.35 -11.39 -10.45
N ASN A 84 -0.03 -11.54 -10.46
CA ASN A 84 0.89 -10.43 -10.65
C ASN A 84 1.32 -10.33 -12.11
N THR A 85 1.72 -9.12 -12.51
CA THR A 85 2.33 -8.86 -13.83
C THR A 85 3.67 -8.17 -13.64
N VAL A 86 4.72 -8.73 -14.23
CA VAL A 86 6.08 -8.18 -14.17
C VAL A 86 6.61 -8.02 -15.59
N GLY A 87 6.99 -6.79 -15.95
CA GLY A 87 7.64 -6.46 -17.21
C GLY A 87 9.13 -6.22 -16.99
N VAL A 88 9.98 -6.90 -17.75
CA VAL A 88 11.43 -6.83 -17.58
C VAL A 88 12.12 -6.32 -18.84
N GLN A 89 12.95 -5.29 -18.69
CA GLN A 89 13.96 -4.93 -19.67
C GLN A 89 15.32 -5.47 -19.19
N ARG A 90 15.87 -6.45 -19.91
CA ARG A 90 17.21 -7.03 -19.63
C ARG A 90 18.31 -6.33 -20.42
N VAL A 91 19.50 -6.25 -19.81
CA VAL A 91 20.70 -5.69 -20.42
C VAL A 91 21.87 -6.66 -20.22
N ASP A 92 22.41 -7.21 -21.32
CA ASP A 92 23.49 -8.21 -21.28
C ASP A 92 24.78 -7.72 -20.62
N SER A 93 25.08 -6.42 -20.76
CA SER A 93 26.29 -5.80 -20.19
C SER A 93 25.91 -4.48 -19.51
N PRO A 94 25.41 -4.54 -18.26
CA PRO A 94 24.93 -3.37 -17.55
C PRO A 94 26.08 -2.37 -17.27
N LYS A 95 25.77 -1.07 -17.46
CA LYS A 95 26.67 0.04 -17.18
C LYS A 95 26.18 0.96 -16.07
N GLY A 96 25.15 0.55 -15.36
CA GLY A 96 24.53 1.24 -14.24
C GLY A 96 23.99 0.24 -13.24
N HIS A 97 23.13 0.71 -12.34
CA HIS A 97 22.49 -0.11 -11.33
C HIS A 97 21.08 -0.53 -11.79
N SER A 98 20.71 -1.75 -11.44
CA SER A 98 19.37 -2.27 -11.72
C SER A 98 18.31 -1.62 -10.83
N LEU A 99 17.05 -1.59 -11.31
CA LEU A 99 15.95 -0.93 -10.62
C LEU A 99 14.67 -1.75 -10.72
N ILE A 100 13.97 -1.91 -9.61
CA ILE A 100 12.55 -2.29 -9.59
C ILE A 100 11.71 -1.01 -9.49
N LEU A 101 10.70 -0.89 -10.35
CA LEU A 101 9.59 0.03 -10.25
C LEU A 101 8.39 -0.80 -9.79
N ASN A 102 7.98 -0.65 -8.54
CA ASN A 102 6.89 -1.45 -7.98
C ASN A 102 5.66 -0.58 -7.77
N GLY A 103 4.49 -1.12 -8.05
CA GLY A 103 3.21 -0.50 -7.75
C GLY A 103 2.10 -1.54 -7.75
N HIS A 104 1.02 -1.25 -7.01
CA HIS A 104 -0.14 -2.12 -6.94
C HIS A 104 -1.26 -1.66 -7.86
N VAL A 105 -2.12 -2.60 -8.21
CA VAL A 105 -3.29 -2.37 -9.08
C VAL A 105 -4.60 -2.56 -8.32
N ASP A 106 -4.55 -3.22 -7.18
CA ASP A 106 -5.69 -3.37 -6.29
C ASP A 106 -6.11 -2.05 -5.66
N VAL A 107 -7.38 -1.98 -5.31
CA VAL A 107 -7.98 -0.80 -4.68
C VAL A 107 -8.91 -1.23 -3.55
N VAL A 108 -9.03 -0.38 -2.54
CA VAL A 108 -9.97 -0.61 -1.44
C VAL A 108 -11.44 -0.50 -1.91
N PRO A 109 -12.40 -1.11 -1.18
CA PRO A 109 -13.82 -0.98 -1.48
C PRO A 109 -14.28 0.47 -1.58
N THR A 110 -15.26 0.72 -2.43
CA THR A 110 -15.78 2.08 -2.69
C THR A 110 -16.65 2.64 -1.55
N GLY A 111 -17.14 1.78 -0.67
CA GLY A 111 -18.18 2.15 0.27
C GLY A 111 -19.53 2.43 -0.44
N PRO A 112 -20.49 3.13 0.22
CA PRO A 112 -21.79 3.47 -0.36
C PRO A 112 -21.65 4.39 -1.59
N LEU A 113 -22.23 3.98 -2.72
CA LEU A 113 -22.07 4.70 -4.00
C LEU A 113 -22.80 6.06 -4.01
N ASP A 114 -23.83 6.22 -3.20
CA ASP A 114 -24.58 7.48 -3.04
C ASP A 114 -23.80 8.58 -2.30
N MET A 115 -22.65 8.24 -1.74
CA MET A 115 -21.74 9.21 -1.12
C MET A 115 -20.66 9.73 -2.10
N TRP A 116 -20.60 9.19 -3.33
CA TRP A 116 -19.69 9.68 -4.37
C TRP A 116 -20.39 10.75 -5.22
N THR A 117 -19.65 11.82 -5.56
CA THR A 117 -20.13 12.85 -6.49
C THR A 117 -20.27 12.32 -7.92
N THR A 118 -19.36 11.40 -8.30
CA THR A 118 -19.36 10.66 -9.58
C THR A 118 -19.02 9.20 -9.33
N PRO A 119 -19.48 8.26 -10.19
CA PRO A 119 -19.17 6.85 -10.00
C PRO A 119 -17.65 6.61 -9.86
N PRO A 120 -17.22 5.82 -8.86
CA PRO A 120 -15.80 5.70 -8.48
C PRO A 120 -14.88 5.16 -9.58
N PHE A 121 -15.42 4.41 -10.54
CA PHE A 121 -14.67 3.84 -11.67
C PHE A 121 -14.94 4.54 -13.01
N GLU A 122 -15.54 5.74 -12.96
CA GLU A 122 -15.67 6.63 -14.11
C GLU A 122 -14.74 7.85 -13.92
N PRO A 123 -13.45 7.73 -14.36
CA PRO A 123 -12.44 8.75 -14.08
C PRO A 123 -12.79 10.09 -14.71
N ARG A 124 -12.64 11.17 -13.95
CA ARG A 124 -12.97 12.52 -14.38
C ARG A 124 -11.82 13.47 -14.10
N CYS A 125 -11.38 14.21 -15.11
CA CYS A 125 -10.44 15.31 -14.92
C CYS A 125 -11.24 16.61 -14.70
N GLU A 126 -10.90 17.35 -13.64
CA GLU A 126 -11.44 18.66 -13.34
C GLU A 126 -10.37 19.57 -12.73
N GLY A 127 -10.04 20.64 -13.44
CA GLY A 127 -8.90 21.48 -13.10
C GLY A 127 -7.61 20.68 -13.08
N LYS A 128 -6.89 20.71 -11.96
CA LYS A 128 -5.65 19.94 -11.78
C LYS A 128 -5.87 18.52 -11.21
N TRP A 129 -7.11 18.08 -11.04
CA TRP A 129 -7.43 16.82 -10.37
C TRP A 129 -7.94 15.76 -11.32
N LEU A 130 -7.45 14.54 -11.16
CA LEU A 130 -8.05 13.34 -11.71
C LEU A 130 -8.76 12.59 -10.58
N TYR A 131 -10.08 12.46 -10.68
CA TYR A 131 -10.95 11.79 -9.71
C TYR A 131 -11.19 10.33 -10.09
N GLY A 132 -11.31 9.47 -9.09
CA GLY A 132 -11.72 8.08 -9.19
C GLY A 132 -11.05 7.21 -8.13
N ARG A 133 -11.65 6.06 -7.79
CA ARG A 133 -11.06 5.09 -6.87
C ARG A 133 -9.76 4.53 -7.46
N GLY A 134 -8.67 4.60 -6.69
CA GLY A 134 -7.34 4.20 -7.13
C GLY A 134 -6.63 5.23 -8.00
N ALA A 135 -7.22 6.40 -8.27
CA ALA A 135 -6.55 7.46 -9.02
C ALA A 135 -5.31 7.95 -8.26
N GLY A 136 -5.43 8.14 -6.95
CA GLY A 136 -4.32 8.49 -6.06
C GLY A 136 -3.54 7.26 -5.64
N ASP A 137 -4.23 6.24 -5.15
CA ASP A 137 -3.68 5.07 -4.51
C ASP A 137 -3.93 3.79 -5.32
N MET A 138 -2.91 3.31 -6.16
CA MET A 138 -1.77 4.10 -6.62
C MET A 138 -1.63 4.04 -8.15
N LYS A 139 -2.78 3.97 -8.90
CA LYS A 139 -2.77 3.76 -10.36
C LYS A 139 -2.05 4.88 -11.13
N ALA A 140 -2.09 6.15 -10.63
CA ALA A 140 -1.29 7.23 -11.21
C ALA A 140 0.21 7.00 -11.03
N GLY A 141 0.63 6.47 -9.87
CA GLY A 141 2.01 6.07 -9.63
C GLY A 141 2.46 4.92 -10.54
N LEU A 142 1.60 3.90 -10.71
CA LEU A 142 1.89 2.79 -11.62
C LEU A 142 1.98 3.27 -13.08
N ALA A 143 1.09 4.18 -13.52
CA ALA A 143 1.18 4.80 -14.84
C ALA A 143 2.46 5.64 -15.00
N ALA A 144 2.91 6.34 -13.93
CA ALA A 144 4.14 7.11 -13.94
C ALA A 144 5.39 6.23 -14.14
N CYS A 145 5.40 4.99 -13.63
CA CYS A 145 6.48 4.03 -13.90
C CYS A 145 6.65 3.78 -15.41
N LEU A 146 5.54 3.56 -16.13
CA LEU A 146 5.56 3.31 -17.55
C LEU A 146 5.87 4.57 -18.37
N ALA A 147 5.26 5.71 -18.01
CA ALA A 147 5.47 6.99 -18.69
C ALA A 147 6.91 7.50 -18.54
N ALA A 148 7.58 7.26 -17.41
CA ALA A 148 8.98 7.59 -17.24
C ALA A 148 9.89 6.82 -18.20
N LEU A 149 9.60 5.54 -18.47
CA LEU A 149 10.31 4.74 -19.47
C LEU A 149 9.98 5.18 -20.92
N ASP A 150 8.73 5.55 -21.17
CA ASP A 150 8.31 6.09 -22.48
C ASP A 150 9.06 7.37 -22.83
N ALA A 151 9.23 8.29 -21.86
CA ALA A 151 9.97 9.54 -22.07
C ALA A 151 11.43 9.30 -22.49
N LEU A 152 12.09 8.31 -21.88
CA LEU A 152 13.45 7.92 -22.30
C LEU A 152 13.44 7.32 -23.71
N ALA A 153 12.45 6.49 -24.00
CA ALA A 153 12.32 5.83 -25.30
C ALA A 153 12.11 6.84 -26.45
N TRP A 154 11.29 7.86 -26.26
CA TRP A 154 11.05 8.92 -27.25
C TRP A 154 12.29 9.75 -27.56
N LEU A 155 13.23 9.85 -26.61
CA LEU A 155 14.52 10.46 -26.82
C LEU A 155 15.56 9.52 -27.49
N GLY A 156 15.16 8.29 -27.85
CA GLY A 156 16.06 7.29 -28.42
C GLY A 156 16.98 6.63 -27.39
N TYR A 157 16.60 6.64 -26.11
CA TYR A 157 17.35 6.00 -25.04
C TYR A 157 16.60 4.82 -24.44
N SER A 158 17.36 3.93 -23.83
CA SER A 158 16.88 2.93 -22.88
C SER A 158 17.79 2.92 -21.65
N PRO A 159 17.31 2.46 -20.48
CA PRO A 159 18.17 2.19 -19.34
C PRO A 159 19.35 1.29 -19.72
N ALA A 160 20.53 1.58 -19.20
CA ALA A 160 21.77 0.80 -19.44
C ALA A 160 21.98 -0.31 -18.40
N ALA A 161 21.00 -0.56 -17.54
CA ALA A 161 20.92 -1.68 -16.60
C ALA A 161 19.49 -2.24 -16.59
N ASP A 162 19.28 -3.39 -15.95
CA ASP A 162 17.98 -4.03 -15.86
C ASP A 162 16.95 -3.13 -15.17
N VAL A 163 15.78 -3.00 -15.79
CA VAL A 163 14.62 -2.37 -15.17
C VAL A 163 13.48 -3.38 -15.13
N ILE A 164 12.87 -3.52 -13.95
CA ILE A 164 11.81 -4.47 -13.65
C ILE A 164 10.61 -3.66 -13.18
N VAL A 165 9.53 -3.64 -13.96
CA VAL A 165 8.26 -3.01 -13.59
C VAL A 165 7.35 -4.08 -13.01
N GLN A 166 6.95 -3.92 -11.76
CA GLN A 166 6.05 -4.85 -11.07
C GLN A 166 4.69 -4.18 -10.89
N SER A 167 3.64 -4.82 -11.40
CA SER A 167 2.25 -4.55 -11.04
C SER A 167 1.80 -5.69 -10.14
N VAL A 168 1.60 -5.40 -8.86
CA VAL A 168 1.24 -6.39 -7.86
C VAL A 168 -0.21 -6.25 -7.43
N ILE A 169 -0.71 -7.26 -6.73
CA ILE A 169 -2.02 -7.30 -6.07
C ILE A 169 -1.85 -7.39 -4.56
N GLU A 170 -2.96 -7.22 -3.83
CA GLU A 170 -3.02 -7.45 -2.38
C GLU A 170 -2.17 -6.48 -1.54
N GLU A 171 -1.67 -5.39 -2.10
CA GLU A 171 -0.94 -4.38 -1.33
C GLU A 171 -1.81 -3.84 -0.19
N GLU A 172 -3.07 -3.56 -0.47
CA GLU A 172 -4.07 -2.96 0.43
C GLU A 172 -4.55 -3.86 1.57
N CYS A 173 -4.11 -5.12 1.61
CA CYS A 173 -4.66 -6.08 2.59
C CYS A 173 -3.68 -7.13 3.12
N THR A 174 -2.63 -7.51 2.38
CA THR A 174 -1.65 -8.51 2.81
C THR A 174 -0.23 -8.19 2.38
N GLY A 175 -0.04 -7.58 1.21
CA GLY A 175 1.24 -7.42 0.51
C GLY A 175 1.77 -8.72 -0.09
N ASN A 176 0.98 -9.80 -0.11
CA ASN A 176 1.41 -11.11 -0.62
C ASN A 176 1.80 -11.07 -2.10
N GLY A 177 1.33 -10.07 -2.87
CA GLY A 177 1.75 -9.84 -4.25
C GLY A 177 3.23 -9.51 -4.36
N ALA A 178 3.72 -8.53 -3.61
CA ALA A 178 5.14 -8.18 -3.59
C ALA A 178 6.01 -9.34 -3.04
N LEU A 179 5.53 -10.05 -2.01
CA LEU A 179 6.20 -11.24 -1.49
C LEU A 179 6.33 -12.32 -2.57
N ALA A 180 5.29 -12.52 -3.39
CA ALA A 180 5.32 -13.49 -4.49
C ALA A 180 6.34 -13.09 -5.58
N CYS A 181 6.51 -11.80 -5.87
CA CYS A 181 7.57 -11.31 -6.75
C CYS A 181 8.97 -11.63 -6.19
N LEU A 182 9.18 -11.44 -4.89
CA LEU A 182 10.42 -11.83 -4.23
C LEU A 182 10.65 -13.34 -4.26
N ALA A 183 9.61 -14.14 -3.97
CA ALA A 183 9.69 -15.61 -4.03
C ALA A 183 10.07 -16.10 -5.43
N ARG A 184 9.57 -15.41 -6.48
CA ARG A 184 9.87 -15.71 -7.89
C ARG A 184 11.30 -15.30 -8.31
N GLY A 185 12.02 -14.59 -7.43
CA GLY A 185 13.44 -14.27 -7.63
C GLY A 185 13.70 -12.88 -8.22
N TYR A 186 12.71 -12.01 -8.34
CA TYR A 186 12.93 -10.64 -8.80
C TYR A 186 13.74 -9.84 -7.78
N ARG A 187 14.88 -9.31 -8.20
CA ARG A 187 15.84 -8.53 -7.40
C ARG A 187 16.42 -7.41 -8.24
N ALA A 188 16.82 -6.32 -7.56
CA ALA A 188 17.55 -5.19 -8.16
C ALA A 188 18.40 -4.50 -7.09
N ASP A 189 19.22 -3.53 -7.50
CA ASP A 189 20.07 -2.75 -6.59
C ASP A 189 19.28 -1.71 -5.77
N ALA A 190 18.10 -1.30 -6.26
CA ALA A 190 17.14 -0.45 -5.55
C ALA A 190 15.71 -0.70 -6.04
N VAL A 191 14.73 -0.22 -5.25
CA VAL A 191 13.31 -0.20 -5.61
C VAL A 191 12.79 1.23 -5.50
N LEU A 192 11.92 1.64 -6.42
CA LEU A 192 11.16 2.88 -6.35
C LEU A 192 9.67 2.54 -6.40
N ILE A 193 8.91 3.05 -5.42
CA ILE A 193 7.48 2.80 -5.24
C ILE A 193 6.75 4.14 -5.22
N PRO A 194 6.03 4.52 -6.29
CA PRO A 194 5.40 5.83 -6.41
C PRO A 194 4.00 5.89 -5.75
N GLU A 195 3.94 5.53 -4.45
CA GLU A 195 2.78 5.73 -3.59
C GLU A 195 2.45 7.22 -3.40
N PRO A 196 1.20 7.58 -3.08
CA PRO A 196 0.77 8.98 -2.93
C PRO A 196 1.34 9.62 -1.65
N MET A 197 2.60 10.04 -1.68
CA MET A 197 3.36 10.53 -0.52
C MET A 197 3.69 12.03 -0.58
N TRP A 198 2.85 12.83 -1.23
CA TRP A 198 2.96 14.31 -1.27
C TRP A 198 4.34 14.82 -1.71
N ASP A 199 4.91 14.19 -2.73
CA ASP A 199 6.24 14.55 -3.28
C ASP A 199 7.39 14.39 -2.25
N LYS A 200 7.21 13.56 -1.21
CA LYS A 200 8.17 13.34 -0.12
C LYS A 200 8.72 11.90 -0.14
N LEU A 201 9.88 11.71 0.46
CA LEU A 201 10.50 10.39 0.65
C LEU A 201 10.12 9.81 2.02
N ILE A 202 9.60 8.60 2.03
CA ILE A 202 9.31 7.88 3.27
C ILE A 202 10.59 7.26 3.82
N ARG A 203 10.98 7.65 5.04
CA ARG A 203 12.12 7.08 5.77
C ARG A 203 11.71 5.98 6.73
N ALA A 204 10.48 6.01 7.21
CA ALA A 204 9.96 5.00 8.10
C ALA A 204 8.44 4.85 7.90
N GLN A 205 7.96 3.65 8.01
CA GLN A 205 6.54 3.32 7.98
C GLN A 205 6.17 2.36 9.13
N VAL A 206 4.95 2.46 9.64
CA VAL A 206 4.45 1.52 10.64
C VAL A 206 4.22 0.14 10.04
N GLY A 207 4.24 -0.89 10.87
CA GLY A 207 3.66 -2.18 10.56
C GLY A 207 2.16 -2.18 10.81
N VAL A 208 1.47 -3.21 10.36
CA VAL A 208 0.01 -3.33 10.48
C VAL A 208 -0.39 -4.75 10.82
N LEU A 209 -1.31 -4.87 11.77
CA LEU A 209 -2.01 -6.11 12.10
C LEU A 209 -3.50 -5.94 11.88
N TRP A 210 -4.14 -6.96 11.27
CA TRP A 210 -5.60 -7.06 11.19
C TRP A 210 -6.08 -8.25 11.97
N PHE A 211 -7.15 -8.05 12.75
CA PHE A 211 -7.83 -9.14 13.43
C PHE A 211 -9.32 -8.86 13.57
N ARG A 212 -10.06 -9.94 13.72
CA ARG A 212 -11.49 -9.95 14.04
C ARG A 212 -11.70 -10.50 15.45
N VAL A 213 -12.66 -9.93 16.14
CA VAL A 213 -13.11 -10.40 17.45
C VAL A 213 -14.55 -10.87 17.33
N ASP A 214 -14.77 -12.14 17.59
CA ASP A 214 -16.08 -12.79 17.57
C ASP A 214 -16.60 -13.00 18.97
N LEU A 215 -17.79 -12.44 19.28
CA LEU A 215 -18.47 -12.58 20.55
C LEU A 215 -19.78 -13.38 20.40
N ARG A 216 -20.10 -14.14 21.40
CA ARG A 216 -21.41 -14.81 21.52
C ARG A 216 -22.11 -14.30 22.77
N GLY A 217 -23.42 -14.06 22.65
CA GLY A 217 -24.32 -13.63 23.72
C GLY A 217 -25.29 -14.74 24.16
N VAL A 218 -26.23 -14.35 24.98
CA VAL A 218 -27.37 -15.21 25.36
C VAL A 218 -28.65 -14.52 24.95
N PRO A 219 -29.30 -14.97 23.86
CA PRO A 219 -30.55 -14.36 23.37
C PRO A 219 -31.70 -14.71 24.31
N VAL A 220 -32.47 -13.71 24.64
CA VAL A 220 -33.76 -13.81 25.33
C VAL A 220 -34.71 -12.73 24.80
N HIS A 221 -35.99 -12.86 25.05
CA HIS A 221 -36.93 -11.80 24.75
C HIS A 221 -36.58 -10.55 25.57
N VAL A 222 -36.66 -9.34 25.00
CA VAL A 222 -36.28 -8.08 25.68
C VAL A 222 -36.99 -7.84 26.99
N ARG A 223 -38.21 -8.38 27.18
CA ARG A 223 -38.94 -8.37 28.45
C ARG A 223 -38.16 -9.03 29.60
N GLU A 224 -37.25 -9.95 29.27
CA GLU A 224 -36.42 -10.71 30.20
C GLU A 224 -34.91 -10.40 30.02
N ALA A 225 -34.58 -9.20 29.51
CA ALA A 225 -33.22 -8.81 29.10
C ALA A 225 -32.17 -9.07 30.17
N GLY A 226 -32.53 -8.93 31.47
CA GLY A 226 -31.65 -9.21 32.59
C GLY A 226 -31.23 -10.68 32.75
N ALA A 227 -31.92 -11.62 32.10
CA ALA A 227 -31.55 -13.05 32.06
C ALA A 227 -30.67 -13.39 30.86
N GLY A 228 -30.48 -12.46 29.93
CA GLY A 228 -29.65 -12.59 28.72
C GLY A 228 -28.26 -12.01 28.89
N ALA A 229 -27.46 -12.09 27.82
CA ALA A 229 -26.18 -11.41 27.69
C ALA A 229 -26.07 -10.76 26.30
N ASN A 230 -26.00 -9.43 26.27
CA ASN A 230 -25.97 -8.64 25.06
C ASN A 230 -24.56 -8.63 24.47
N ALA A 231 -24.37 -9.31 23.32
CA ALA A 231 -23.08 -9.39 22.64
C ALA A 231 -22.60 -8.02 22.11
N ILE A 232 -23.52 -7.14 21.67
CA ILE A 232 -23.17 -5.81 21.16
C ILE A 232 -22.64 -4.93 22.30
N GLU A 233 -23.33 -4.89 23.45
CA GLU A 233 -22.84 -4.13 24.63
C GLU A 233 -21.52 -4.66 25.18
N ALA A 234 -21.34 -5.98 25.14
CA ALA A 234 -20.08 -6.60 25.50
C ALA A 234 -18.93 -6.19 24.56
N ALA A 235 -19.20 -6.09 23.26
CA ALA A 235 -18.21 -5.62 22.27
C ALA A 235 -17.72 -4.21 22.57
N TYR A 236 -18.59 -3.28 22.98
CA TYR A 236 -18.19 -1.91 23.36
C TYR A 236 -17.12 -1.87 24.46
N SER A 237 -17.23 -2.73 25.44
CA SER A 237 -16.24 -2.77 26.53
C SER A 237 -14.86 -3.23 26.06
N LEU A 238 -14.81 -4.15 25.09
CA LEU A 238 -13.57 -4.61 24.48
C LEU A 238 -12.96 -3.53 23.56
N MET A 239 -13.77 -2.84 22.78
CA MET A 239 -13.32 -1.72 21.93
C MET A 239 -12.72 -0.60 22.79
N GLN A 240 -13.35 -0.25 23.93
CA GLN A 240 -12.81 0.74 24.86
C GLN A 240 -11.47 0.29 25.47
N ALA A 241 -11.29 -1.00 25.70
CA ALA A 241 -10.01 -1.53 26.19
C ALA A 241 -8.91 -1.40 25.11
N LEU A 242 -9.24 -1.65 23.84
CA LEU A 242 -8.32 -1.44 22.72
C LEU A 242 -7.93 0.03 22.56
N HIS A 243 -8.86 0.97 22.68
CA HIS A 243 -8.53 2.41 22.64
C HIS A 243 -7.60 2.83 23.80
N ARG A 244 -7.75 2.25 24.99
CA ARG A 244 -6.78 2.50 26.08
C ARG A 244 -5.39 1.94 25.76
N LEU A 245 -5.31 0.79 25.13
CA LEU A 245 -4.04 0.21 24.69
C LEU A 245 -3.39 1.08 23.60
N GLU A 246 -4.19 1.63 22.66
CA GLU A 246 -3.74 2.57 21.65
C GLU A 246 -3.07 3.81 22.30
N GLU A 247 -3.73 4.43 23.26
CA GLU A 247 -3.16 5.56 24.01
C GLU A 247 -1.86 5.18 24.73
N GLU A 248 -1.83 4.00 25.36
CA GLU A 248 -0.61 3.49 26.00
C GLU A 248 0.53 3.34 24.99
N TRP A 249 0.27 2.74 23.83
CA TRP A 249 1.29 2.55 22.79
C TRP A 249 1.78 3.89 22.24
N ASN A 250 0.92 4.89 22.11
CA ASN A 250 1.31 6.23 21.68
C ASN A 250 2.24 6.95 22.68
N THR A 251 2.19 6.61 23.98
CA THR A 251 3.18 7.14 24.94
C THR A 251 4.60 6.65 24.66
N ARG A 252 4.76 5.53 23.97
CA ARG A 252 6.05 4.90 23.65
C ARG A 252 6.75 5.55 22.44
N ARG A 253 6.11 6.51 21.71
CA ARG A 253 6.62 7.07 20.44
C ARG A 253 8.04 7.65 20.51
N THR A 254 8.45 8.17 21.67
CA THR A 254 9.79 8.74 21.86
C THR A 254 10.91 7.69 21.80
N ALA A 255 10.60 6.41 22.00
CA ALA A 255 11.54 5.32 21.83
C ALA A 255 11.78 4.97 20.35
N PHE A 256 10.97 5.52 19.44
CA PHE A 256 11.05 5.30 18.00
C PHE A 256 11.36 6.63 17.30
N PRO A 257 12.64 7.00 17.09
CA PRO A 257 13.05 8.32 16.64
C PRO A 257 12.32 8.88 15.40
N PRO A 258 12.01 8.08 14.35
CA PRO A 258 11.27 8.58 13.21
C PRO A 258 9.86 9.08 13.55
N PHE A 259 9.25 8.54 14.60
CA PHE A 259 7.88 8.84 15.02
C PHE A 259 7.80 9.77 16.23
N ALA A 260 8.94 10.15 16.83
CA ALA A 260 8.97 10.92 18.09
C ALA A 260 8.22 12.25 17.99
N LYS A 261 8.14 12.87 16.80
CA LYS A 261 7.45 14.13 16.53
C LYS A 261 6.05 13.95 15.96
N VAL A 262 5.65 12.73 15.64
CA VAL A 262 4.29 12.44 15.17
C VAL A 262 3.38 12.37 16.42
N GLU A 263 2.31 13.16 16.42
CA GLU A 263 1.47 13.30 17.62
C GLU A 263 0.80 11.96 18.01
N HIS A 264 0.24 11.23 17.02
CA HIS A 264 -0.46 9.97 17.21
C HIS A 264 -0.07 8.95 16.13
N PRO A 265 1.14 8.34 16.22
CA PRO A 265 1.64 7.46 15.17
C PRO A 265 0.96 6.09 15.12
N ILE A 266 0.41 5.62 16.24
CA ILE A 266 -0.25 4.33 16.34
C ILE A 266 -1.76 4.54 16.34
N ASN A 267 -2.45 3.91 15.40
CA ASN A 267 -3.90 3.97 15.27
C ASN A 267 -4.51 2.56 15.38
N PHE A 268 -5.53 2.43 16.23
CA PHE A 268 -6.38 1.25 16.33
C PHE A 268 -7.73 1.59 15.71
N ASN A 269 -7.91 1.24 14.46
CA ASN A 269 -9.14 1.54 13.74
C ASN A 269 -10.10 0.34 13.81
N ILE A 270 -11.25 0.53 14.42
CA ILE A 270 -12.35 -0.42 14.35
C ILE A 270 -13.10 -0.15 13.05
N GLY A 271 -12.67 -0.86 12.00
CA GLY A 271 -13.09 -0.61 10.62
C GLY A 271 -14.44 -1.23 10.25
N LYS A 272 -14.84 -2.30 10.97
CA LYS A 272 -16.12 -2.99 10.73
C LYS A 272 -16.72 -3.47 12.02
N ILE A 273 -18.06 -3.48 12.07
CA ILE A 273 -18.86 -4.07 13.14
C ILE A 273 -20.17 -4.61 12.58
N ALA A 274 -20.58 -5.79 13.08
CA ALA A 274 -21.89 -6.36 12.81
C ALA A 274 -22.37 -7.14 14.02
N GLY A 275 -23.70 -7.19 14.25
CA GLY A 275 -24.22 -7.92 15.40
C GLY A 275 -25.74 -7.88 15.52
N GLY A 276 -26.30 -8.87 16.24
CA GLY A 276 -27.73 -9.00 16.46
C GLY A 276 -28.51 -9.45 15.24
N ASP A 277 -29.74 -9.92 15.49
CA ASP A 277 -30.63 -10.45 14.44
C ASP A 277 -32.00 -9.77 14.45
N TRP A 278 -32.46 -9.34 15.62
CA TRP A 278 -33.83 -8.84 15.80
C TRP A 278 -33.90 -7.80 16.95
N PRO A 279 -34.55 -6.61 16.72
CA PRO A 279 -34.63 -5.55 17.74
C PRO A 279 -35.29 -5.93 19.05
N SER A 280 -36.20 -6.91 19.05
CA SER A 280 -36.90 -7.40 20.23
C SER A 280 -36.29 -8.64 20.88
N SER A 281 -35.03 -8.96 20.55
CA SER A 281 -34.24 -10.01 21.18
C SER A 281 -32.90 -9.45 21.67
N VAL A 282 -32.42 -9.95 22.80
CA VAL A 282 -31.04 -9.65 23.24
C VAL A 282 -30.06 -10.23 22.21
N PRO A 283 -29.11 -9.44 21.67
CA PRO A 283 -28.18 -9.90 20.64
C PRO A 283 -27.38 -11.14 21.00
N ALA A 284 -27.49 -12.17 20.17
CA ALA A 284 -26.80 -13.46 20.36
C ALA A 284 -25.35 -13.45 19.91
N TRP A 285 -24.95 -12.47 19.11
CA TRP A 285 -23.61 -12.37 18.54
C TRP A 285 -23.25 -10.93 18.21
N CYS A 286 -21.95 -10.65 18.20
CA CYS A 286 -21.35 -9.47 17.63
C CYS A 286 -19.97 -9.82 17.11
N THR A 287 -19.57 -9.22 16.01
CA THR A 287 -18.22 -9.29 15.46
C THR A 287 -17.72 -7.89 15.12
N PHE A 288 -16.44 -7.63 15.35
CA PHE A 288 -15.81 -6.39 14.88
C PHE A 288 -14.39 -6.68 14.37
N GLU A 289 -13.96 -5.90 13.37
CA GLU A 289 -12.64 -6.01 12.76
C GLU A 289 -11.81 -4.77 13.05
N VAL A 290 -10.55 -5.00 13.38
CA VAL A 290 -9.61 -3.94 13.82
C VAL A 290 -8.36 -3.96 12.97
N ARG A 291 -7.94 -2.77 12.52
CA ARG A 291 -6.60 -2.50 11.98
C ARG A 291 -5.77 -1.84 13.08
N VAL A 292 -4.61 -2.40 13.38
CA VAL A 292 -3.69 -1.89 14.41
C VAL A 292 -2.35 -1.57 13.77
N ALA A 293 -1.84 -0.35 13.99
CA ALA A 293 -0.47 0.02 13.64
C ALA A 293 0.51 -0.46 14.72
N ILE A 294 1.71 -0.86 14.30
CA ILE A 294 2.82 -1.23 15.19
C ILE A 294 4.10 -0.49 14.80
N TYR A 295 4.97 -0.21 15.75
CA TYR A 295 6.25 0.45 15.46
C TYR A 295 7.22 -0.45 14.69
N PRO A 296 8.11 0.11 13.86
CA PRO A 296 9.23 -0.65 13.30
C PRO A 296 10.09 -1.27 14.40
N GLY A 297 10.45 -2.55 14.21
CA GLY A 297 11.23 -3.32 15.19
C GLY A 297 10.41 -3.91 16.34
N GLN A 298 9.10 -3.62 16.42
CA GLN A 298 8.20 -4.33 17.31
C GLN A 298 7.86 -5.69 16.72
N GLU A 299 8.10 -6.75 17.47
CA GLU A 299 7.79 -8.12 17.04
C GLU A 299 6.28 -8.33 16.94
N ILE A 300 5.82 -8.86 15.80
CA ILE A 300 4.40 -9.18 15.56
C ILE A 300 3.81 -10.05 16.67
N ALA A 301 4.56 -11.08 17.11
CA ALA A 301 4.12 -11.98 18.17
C ALA A 301 3.94 -11.27 19.53
N GLU A 302 4.74 -10.24 19.81
CA GLU A 302 4.62 -9.45 21.03
C GLU A 302 3.40 -8.54 20.95
N ALA A 303 3.21 -7.85 19.84
CA ALA A 303 2.03 -7.02 19.60
C ALA A 303 0.73 -7.83 19.72
N LYS A 304 0.68 -9.02 19.12
CA LYS A 304 -0.46 -9.95 19.28
C LYS A 304 -0.72 -10.30 20.73
N ARG A 305 0.31 -10.65 21.50
CA ARG A 305 0.16 -10.98 22.94
C ARG A 305 -0.42 -9.81 23.74
N GLU A 306 0.07 -8.58 23.55
CA GLU A 306 -0.46 -7.39 24.23
C GLU A 306 -1.94 -7.16 23.90
N ILE A 307 -2.31 -7.26 22.62
CA ILE A 307 -3.69 -7.14 22.14
C ILE A 307 -4.59 -8.21 22.77
N GLU A 308 -4.19 -9.47 22.70
CA GLU A 308 -4.95 -10.60 23.25
C GLU A 308 -5.11 -10.49 24.75
N GLN A 309 -4.04 -10.16 25.48
CA GLN A 309 -4.09 -9.94 26.92
C GLN A 309 -5.04 -8.81 27.30
N THR A 310 -5.03 -7.71 26.55
CA THR A 310 -5.94 -6.57 26.78
C THR A 310 -7.39 -6.97 26.57
N ILE A 311 -7.71 -7.66 25.47
CA ILE A 311 -9.07 -8.13 25.17
C ILE A 311 -9.52 -9.13 26.25
N LEU A 312 -8.69 -10.10 26.59
CA LEU A 312 -9.03 -11.13 27.60
C LEU A 312 -9.16 -10.53 29.00
N ALA A 313 -8.31 -9.58 29.39
CA ALA A 313 -8.42 -8.87 30.66
C ALA A 313 -9.73 -8.06 30.74
N ALA A 314 -10.12 -7.39 29.67
CA ALA A 314 -11.41 -6.69 29.60
C ALA A 314 -12.59 -7.68 29.65
N ALA A 315 -12.49 -8.82 28.99
CA ALA A 315 -13.51 -9.87 29.04
C ALA A 315 -13.71 -10.42 30.45
N GLN A 316 -12.65 -10.51 31.29
CA GLN A 316 -12.77 -10.95 32.68
C GLN A 316 -13.60 -10.01 33.58
N GLN A 317 -13.79 -8.75 33.15
CA GLN A 317 -14.64 -7.78 33.90
C GLN A 317 -16.13 -7.94 33.53
N ASN A 318 -16.46 -8.67 32.50
CA ASN A 318 -17.82 -8.96 32.08
C ASN A 318 -18.20 -10.37 32.56
N SER A 319 -19.26 -10.49 33.40
CA SER A 319 -19.67 -11.75 34.02
C SER A 319 -19.96 -12.86 33.03
N PHE A 320 -20.44 -12.52 31.84
CA PHE A 320 -20.72 -13.45 30.77
C PHE A 320 -19.46 -13.81 29.98
N LEU A 321 -18.68 -12.81 29.50
CA LEU A 321 -17.46 -13.05 28.72
C LEU A 321 -16.38 -13.77 29.54
N LYS A 322 -16.38 -13.65 30.85
CA LYS A 322 -15.50 -14.44 31.74
C LYS A 322 -15.73 -15.94 31.58
N GLN A 323 -16.97 -16.36 31.34
CA GLN A 323 -17.33 -17.78 31.16
C GLN A 323 -17.26 -18.21 29.68
N ARG A 324 -17.40 -17.25 28.77
CA ARG A 324 -17.40 -17.46 27.33
C ARG A 324 -16.55 -16.39 26.66
N PRO A 325 -15.21 -16.55 26.70
CA PRO A 325 -14.29 -15.57 26.13
C PRO A 325 -14.53 -15.33 24.63
N PRO A 326 -14.22 -14.10 24.15
CA PRO A 326 -14.26 -13.83 22.72
C PRO A 326 -13.20 -14.65 21.97
N GLU A 327 -13.48 -14.98 20.72
CA GLU A 327 -12.52 -15.55 19.80
C GLU A 327 -11.82 -14.42 19.03
N ILE A 328 -10.48 -14.48 18.93
CA ILE A 328 -9.66 -13.52 18.20
C ILE A 328 -9.06 -14.22 16.99
N VAL A 329 -9.36 -13.75 15.78
CA VAL A 329 -8.93 -14.35 14.53
C VAL A 329 -8.12 -13.33 13.72
N TYR A 330 -6.82 -13.60 13.55
CA TYR A 330 -5.96 -12.78 12.69
C TYR A 330 -6.22 -13.11 11.21
N HIS A 331 -6.35 -12.08 10.39
CA HIS A 331 -6.58 -12.20 8.96
C HIS A 331 -6.07 -10.93 8.25
N GLY A 332 -5.70 -11.02 6.96
CA GLY A 332 -5.11 -9.88 6.27
C GLY A 332 -3.74 -9.52 6.83
N PHE A 333 -3.43 -8.25 6.96
CA PHE A 333 -2.09 -7.80 7.34
C PHE A 333 -1.53 -8.43 8.61
N GLU A 334 -0.35 -9.03 8.45
CA GLU A 334 0.65 -9.31 9.47
C GLU A 334 1.98 -8.69 9.01
N ALA A 335 2.04 -7.36 9.03
CA ALA A 335 3.10 -6.58 8.42
C ALA A 335 4.00 -5.94 9.47
N GLU A 336 5.31 -6.23 9.43
CA GLU A 336 6.32 -5.53 10.21
C GLU A 336 6.47 -4.08 9.73
N GLY A 337 6.76 -3.14 10.63
CA GLY A 337 7.16 -1.78 10.26
C GLY A 337 8.54 -1.77 9.61
N TYR A 338 8.80 -0.76 8.80
CA TYR A 338 10.05 -0.65 8.04
C TYR A 338 10.71 0.72 8.23
N ILE A 339 12.03 0.72 8.36
CA ILE A 339 12.88 1.91 8.30
C ILE A 339 13.81 1.74 7.11
N LEU A 340 13.87 2.74 6.24
CA LEU A 340 14.82 2.77 5.12
C LEU A 340 16.22 2.98 5.66
N GLU A 341 16.94 1.87 5.83
CA GLU A 341 18.35 1.83 6.21
C GLU A 341 19.20 1.48 5.00
N GLY A 342 20.39 2.06 4.92
CA GLY A 342 21.21 1.98 3.71
C GLY A 342 20.58 2.78 2.56
N GLY A 343 21.11 2.60 1.37
CA GLY A 343 20.56 3.26 0.18
C GLY A 343 20.95 4.73 0.04
N GLU A 344 22.03 5.17 0.67
CA GLU A 344 22.54 6.55 0.58
C GLU A 344 22.75 6.97 -0.89
N GLN A 345 23.22 6.05 -1.73
CA GLN A 345 23.46 6.31 -3.14
C GLN A 345 22.16 6.54 -3.93
N PRO A 346 21.17 5.63 -3.93
CA PRO A 346 19.92 5.90 -4.64
C PRO A 346 19.14 7.06 -4.01
N ILE A 347 19.16 7.27 -2.69
CA ILE A 347 18.56 8.44 -2.03
C ILE A 347 19.18 9.73 -2.56
N SER A 348 20.52 9.83 -2.59
CA SER A 348 21.23 11.03 -3.09
C SER A 348 20.87 11.34 -4.55
N LYS A 349 20.73 10.30 -5.39
CA LYS A 349 20.33 10.49 -6.80
C LYS A 349 18.86 10.93 -6.91
N LEU A 350 17.97 10.36 -6.11
CA LEU A 350 16.57 10.80 -6.06
C LEU A 350 16.44 12.24 -5.56
N GLN A 351 17.19 12.63 -4.52
CA GLN A 351 17.24 14.01 -4.03
C GLN A 351 17.73 14.98 -5.11
N ALA A 352 18.74 14.59 -5.89
CA ALA A 352 19.23 15.41 -7.00
C ALA A 352 18.19 15.57 -8.12
N ALA A 353 17.49 14.47 -8.48
CA ALA A 353 16.40 14.49 -9.44
C ALA A 353 15.23 15.36 -8.94
N HIS A 354 14.79 15.17 -7.70
CA HIS A 354 13.73 15.99 -7.07
C HIS A 354 14.09 17.48 -7.11
N ARG A 355 15.30 17.83 -6.66
CA ARG A 355 15.74 19.25 -6.63
C ARG A 355 15.77 19.88 -8.03
N ALA A 356 16.13 19.12 -9.07
CA ALA A 356 16.15 19.62 -10.45
C ALA A 356 14.75 19.97 -10.97
N ILE A 357 13.70 19.30 -10.48
CA ILE A 357 12.30 19.48 -10.92
C ILE A 357 11.54 20.43 -10.00
N PHE A 358 11.65 20.23 -8.69
CA PHE A 358 10.87 20.96 -7.69
C PHE A 358 11.57 22.27 -7.24
N GLY A 359 12.88 22.40 -7.45
CA GLY A 359 13.67 23.56 -7.00
C GLY A 359 13.89 23.63 -5.48
N SER A 360 13.48 22.60 -4.74
CA SER A 360 13.59 22.47 -3.29
C SER A 360 14.25 21.15 -2.91
N ASP A 361 14.68 21.04 -1.67
CA ASP A 361 15.19 19.78 -1.13
C ASP A 361 14.05 18.79 -0.95
N LEU A 362 14.34 17.50 -1.18
CA LEU A 362 13.41 16.41 -0.93
C LEU A 362 13.20 16.26 0.58
N GLU A 363 11.97 16.48 1.03
CA GLU A 363 11.60 16.28 2.42
C GLU A 363 11.50 14.78 2.73
N GLU A 364 12.03 14.39 3.88
CA GLU A 364 12.00 13.02 4.40
C GLU A 364 11.04 12.94 5.58
N ILE A 365 10.11 11.99 5.54
CA ILE A 365 9.08 11.82 6.58
C ILE A 365 8.92 10.38 7.05
N ALA A 366 8.29 10.22 8.21
CA ALA A 366 7.69 8.95 8.62
C ALA A 366 6.20 8.95 8.28
N THR A 367 5.67 7.79 7.88
CA THR A 367 4.23 7.59 7.61
C THR A 367 3.58 6.62 8.58
N THR A 368 2.30 6.85 8.89
CA THR A 368 1.44 5.93 9.66
C THR A 368 0.68 4.93 8.77
N ALA A 369 1.00 4.91 7.48
CA ALA A 369 0.63 3.88 6.53
C ALA A 369 1.70 2.77 6.46
N THR A 370 1.39 1.66 5.81
CA THR A 370 2.36 0.62 5.41
C THR A 370 2.38 0.54 3.89
N THR A 371 3.50 0.11 3.32
CA THR A 371 3.66 -0.10 1.89
C THR A 371 4.45 -1.38 1.63
N ASP A 372 4.55 -1.79 0.38
CA ASP A 372 5.35 -2.94 -0.04
C ASP A 372 6.87 -2.77 0.16
N ALA A 373 7.35 -1.57 0.49
CA ALA A 373 8.76 -1.30 0.77
C ALA A 373 9.38 -2.26 1.80
N ARG A 374 8.57 -2.67 2.80
CA ARG A 374 9.00 -3.63 3.83
C ARG A 374 9.52 -4.95 3.26
N PHE A 375 8.93 -5.45 2.18
CA PHE A 375 9.35 -6.71 1.60
C PHE A 375 10.76 -6.64 1.04
N PHE A 376 11.08 -5.57 0.34
CA PHE A 376 12.38 -5.35 -0.26
C PHE A 376 13.45 -5.07 0.80
N GLY A 377 13.16 -4.17 1.75
CA GLY A 377 14.11 -3.79 2.80
C GLY A 377 14.35 -4.91 3.81
N LEU A 378 13.28 -5.44 4.43
CA LEU A 378 13.41 -6.39 5.55
C LEU A 378 13.80 -7.81 5.10
N TYR A 379 13.35 -8.25 3.90
CA TYR A 379 13.50 -9.65 3.51
C TYR A 379 14.46 -9.88 2.33
N ALA A 380 14.83 -8.80 1.62
CA ALA A 380 15.76 -8.88 0.50
C ALA A 380 17.01 -8.00 0.66
N GLY A 381 17.04 -7.11 1.65
CA GLY A 381 18.15 -6.17 1.86
C GLY A 381 18.31 -5.15 0.73
N ILE A 382 17.21 -4.86 0.00
CA ILE A 382 17.20 -3.93 -1.13
C ILE A 382 16.60 -2.61 -0.64
N PRO A 383 17.30 -1.47 -0.77
CA PRO A 383 16.75 -0.16 -0.39
C PRO A 383 15.51 0.15 -1.24
N ALA A 384 14.37 0.39 -0.57
CA ALA A 384 13.11 0.70 -1.21
C ALA A 384 12.71 2.15 -0.94
N LEU A 385 12.71 2.96 -1.99
CA LEU A 385 12.38 4.37 -1.98
C LEU A 385 10.89 4.54 -2.25
N VAL A 386 10.12 4.97 -1.25
CA VAL A 386 8.69 5.29 -1.41
C VAL A 386 8.59 6.79 -1.64
N TYR A 387 8.23 7.17 -2.89
CA TYR A 387 8.21 8.55 -3.34
C TYR A 387 7.25 8.70 -4.51
N GLY A 388 6.18 9.47 -4.34
CA GLY A 388 5.16 9.61 -5.36
C GLY A 388 4.26 10.83 -5.17
N PRO A 389 3.17 10.94 -5.95
CA PRO A 389 2.43 12.18 -6.12
C PRO A 389 1.61 12.57 -4.90
N SER A 390 1.08 13.80 -4.97
CA SER A 390 0.10 14.32 -4.02
C SER A 390 -1.30 13.84 -4.39
N ALA A 391 -2.00 13.23 -3.45
CA ALA A 391 -3.38 12.80 -3.59
C ALA A 391 -4.21 13.21 -2.38
N GLU A 392 -5.51 13.25 -2.55
CA GLU A 392 -6.46 13.56 -1.49
C GLU A 392 -7.60 12.54 -1.45
N SER A 393 -8.21 12.40 -0.28
CA SER A 393 -9.33 11.48 -0.04
C SER A 393 -9.03 10.02 -0.40
N ILE A 394 -7.75 9.59 -0.33
CA ILE A 394 -7.39 8.17 -0.49
C ILE A 394 -8.16 7.35 0.56
N HIS A 395 -8.69 6.17 0.16
CA HIS A 395 -9.63 5.36 0.93
C HIS A 395 -10.98 6.05 1.26
N GLY A 396 -11.15 7.30 0.86
CA GLY A 396 -12.39 8.08 1.02
C GLY A 396 -13.26 8.13 -0.24
N PHE A 397 -14.30 8.96 -0.19
CA PHE A 397 -15.12 9.31 -1.35
C PHE A 397 -14.46 10.43 -2.14
N ASP A 398 -14.71 10.47 -3.45
CA ASP A 398 -14.11 11.45 -4.37
C ASP A 398 -12.58 11.52 -4.29
N GLU A 399 -11.97 10.33 -4.14
CA GLU A 399 -10.52 10.18 -4.21
C GLU A 399 -9.99 10.84 -5.49
N ARG A 400 -8.86 11.55 -5.36
CA ARG A 400 -8.27 12.30 -6.46
C ARG A 400 -6.76 12.45 -6.34
N VAL A 401 -6.10 12.60 -7.49
CA VAL A 401 -4.66 12.86 -7.58
C VAL A 401 -4.40 14.19 -8.27
N ASP A 402 -3.39 14.93 -7.80
CA ASP A 402 -2.94 16.19 -8.38
C ASP A 402 -2.10 15.93 -9.64
N LEU A 403 -2.62 16.28 -10.82
CA LEU A 403 -1.97 16.06 -12.10
C LEU A 403 -0.65 16.83 -12.27
N ASP A 404 -0.52 18.01 -11.64
CA ASP A 404 0.75 18.75 -11.66
C ASP A 404 1.82 18.04 -10.83
N SER A 405 1.43 17.45 -9.70
CA SER A 405 2.31 16.61 -8.90
C SER A 405 2.66 15.32 -9.67
N VAL A 406 1.69 14.61 -10.25
CA VAL A 406 1.94 13.41 -11.07
C VAL A 406 2.97 13.70 -12.16
N ARG A 407 2.82 14.80 -12.91
CA ARG A 407 3.76 15.20 -13.96
C ARG A 407 5.17 15.41 -13.42
N ARG A 408 5.32 16.18 -12.33
CA ARG A 408 6.62 16.44 -11.72
C ARG A 408 7.27 15.19 -11.13
N ILE A 409 6.48 14.32 -10.50
CA ILE A 409 6.96 13.02 -10.02
C ILE A 409 7.45 12.16 -11.19
N THR A 410 6.71 12.10 -12.30
CA THR A 410 7.15 11.36 -13.50
C THR A 410 8.46 11.91 -14.06
N GLN A 411 8.64 13.24 -14.10
CA GLN A 411 9.90 13.88 -14.48
C GLN A 411 11.04 13.46 -13.54
N ALA A 412 10.81 13.50 -12.22
CA ALA A 412 11.81 13.10 -11.21
C ALA A 412 12.18 11.62 -11.35
N MET A 413 11.19 10.75 -11.56
CA MET A 413 11.41 9.32 -11.79
C MET A 413 12.22 9.08 -13.07
N ALA A 414 11.88 9.72 -14.19
CA ALA A 414 12.59 9.55 -15.46
C ALA A 414 14.06 10.03 -15.36
N VAL A 415 14.32 11.16 -14.71
CA VAL A 415 15.67 11.65 -14.43
C VAL A 415 16.42 10.73 -13.48
N PHE A 416 15.77 10.24 -12.42
CA PHE A 416 16.35 9.26 -11.50
C PHE A 416 16.72 7.96 -12.20
N ILE A 417 15.82 7.39 -13.02
CA ILE A 417 16.09 6.17 -13.80
C ILE A 417 17.31 6.38 -14.70
N ALA A 418 17.38 7.52 -15.38
CA ALA A 418 18.50 7.84 -16.27
C ALA A 418 19.84 7.98 -15.54
N ASP A 419 19.84 8.56 -14.33
CA ASP A 419 21.07 8.75 -13.53
C ASP A 419 21.45 7.49 -12.74
N TRP A 420 20.49 6.66 -12.33
CA TRP A 420 20.70 5.41 -11.60
C TRP A 420 21.11 4.26 -12.51
N CYS A 421 20.29 4.00 -13.51
CA CYS A 421 20.51 2.88 -14.44
C CYS A 421 21.52 3.22 -15.54
N GLY A 422 21.84 4.51 -15.73
CA GLY A 422 22.56 4.99 -16.92
C GLY A 422 21.69 4.96 -18.16
N LEU A 423 22.18 5.51 -19.26
CA LEU A 423 21.50 5.57 -20.55
C LEU A 423 22.29 4.82 -21.64
N LYS A 424 21.57 4.08 -22.47
CA LYS A 424 22.06 3.42 -23.68
C LYS A 424 21.24 3.93 -24.87
N LYS A 425 21.88 4.30 -25.99
CA LYS A 425 21.17 4.59 -27.24
C LYS A 425 20.49 3.31 -27.75
N ARG A 426 19.24 3.44 -28.18
CA ARG A 426 18.45 2.40 -28.85
C ARG A 426 18.95 2.14 -30.24
#